data_8ef9ab5fa8172d1b945ce26eac5f4feb
#
_entry.id   8ef9ab5fa8172d1b945ce26eac5f4feb
#
_cell.length_a   1.000
_cell.length_b   1.000
_cell.length_c   1.000
_cell.angle_alpha   90.00
_cell.angle_beta   90.00
_cell.angle_gamma   90.00
#
_symmetry.space_group_name_H-M   'P 1'
#
loop_
_entity.id
_entity.type
_entity.pdbx_description
1 polymer ?
#
loop_
_entity_poly.entity_id
_entity_poly.type
_entity_poly.pdbx_seq_one_letter_code
_entity_poly.pdbx_strand_id
1 'polypeptide(L)'
;MGGIVLTPAAQADVDEIWDYTLERWGLEQAETYTRQLWKNIETLAEHPSLGKECSEVRPGYRQYPSGSHILFYRLIPNGIDVVRILHERMDYQRHFP
;
A
#
# COMPACT_ATOMS: atom_id res chain seq x y z
N MET A 1 10.43 -12.55 -10.98
CA MET A 1 10.37 -11.94 -9.65
C MET A 1 10.21 -10.45 -9.78
N GLY A 2 9.18 -9.88 -9.15
CA GLY A 2 8.90 -8.46 -9.26
C GLY A 2 9.67 -7.62 -8.24
N GLY A 3 10.22 -6.49 -8.67
CA GLY A 3 10.85 -5.53 -7.78
C GLY A 3 9.82 -4.70 -7.03
N ILE A 4 10.20 -4.21 -5.86
CA ILE A 4 9.33 -3.38 -5.02
C ILE A 4 10.07 -2.10 -4.67
N VAL A 5 9.43 -0.97 -4.98
CA VAL A 5 9.91 0.34 -4.58
C VAL A 5 8.79 0.99 -3.77
N LEU A 6 9.15 1.65 -2.67
CA LEU A 6 8.21 2.46 -1.91
C LEU A 6 8.65 3.92 -2.00
N THR A 7 7.70 4.81 -2.25
CA THR A 7 8.00 6.24 -2.12
C THR A 7 8.28 6.58 -0.66
N PRO A 8 8.97 7.68 -0.36
CA PRO A 8 9.14 8.10 1.03
C PRO A 8 7.82 8.25 1.78
N ALA A 9 6.77 8.74 1.09
CA ALA A 9 5.44 8.86 1.69
C ALA A 9 4.84 7.50 2.01
N ALA A 10 5.00 6.51 1.12
CA ALA A 10 4.51 5.15 1.37
C ALA A 10 5.25 4.51 2.54
N GLN A 11 6.57 4.72 2.63
CA GLN A 11 7.34 4.22 3.76
C GLN A 11 6.86 4.83 5.07
N ALA A 12 6.58 6.13 5.08
CA ALA A 12 6.02 6.80 6.25
C ALA A 12 4.65 6.23 6.60
N ASP A 13 3.84 5.89 5.59
CA ASP A 13 2.54 5.26 5.81
C ASP A 13 2.69 3.91 6.52
N VAL A 14 3.66 3.09 6.10
CA VAL A 14 3.94 1.80 6.75
C VAL A 14 4.31 2.00 8.22
N ASP A 15 5.19 2.97 8.49
CA ASP A 15 5.63 3.26 9.86
C ASP A 15 4.44 3.72 10.73
N GLU A 16 3.57 4.57 10.19
CA GLU A 16 2.37 5.03 10.90
C GLU A 16 1.40 3.89 11.17
N ILE A 17 1.22 3.00 10.21
CA ILE A 17 0.34 1.83 10.39
C ILE A 17 0.87 0.95 11.51
N TRP A 18 2.18 0.73 11.55
CA TRP A 18 2.80 -0.05 12.62
C TRP A 18 2.57 0.60 13.98
N ASP A 19 2.89 1.90 14.10
CA ASP A 19 2.77 2.62 15.37
C ASP A 19 1.32 2.65 15.86
N TYR A 20 0.38 2.94 14.97
CA TYR A 20 -1.04 2.97 15.31
C TYR A 20 -1.55 1.61 15.77
N THR A 21 -1.19 0.56 15.03
CA THR A 21 -1.66 -0.79 15.34
C THR A 21 -1.05 -1.29 16.65
N LEU A 22 0.23 -1.00 16.86
CA LEU A 22 0.93 -1.37 18.09
C LEU A 22 0.28 -0.72 19.30
N GLU A 23 0.02 0.58 19.22
CA GLU A 23 -0.56 1.34 20.32
C GLU A 23 -1.98 0.87 20.63
N ARG A 24 -2.77 0.61 19.59
CA ARG A 24 -4.19 0.31 19.75
C ARG A 24 -4.48 -1.17 20.01
N TRP A 25 -3.71 -2.05 19.42
CA TRP A 25 -4.03 -3.49 19.43
C TRP A 25 -2.92 -4.37 19.99
N GLY A 26 -1.73 -3.83 20.20
CA GLY A 26 -0.61 -4.57 20.75
C GLY A 26 0.32 -5.16 19.71
N LEU A 27 1.43 -5.71 20.18
CA LEU A 27 2.53 -6.18 19.34
C LEU A 27 2.12 -7.30 18.39
N GLU A 28 1.40 -8.29 18.89
CA GLU A 28 1.01 -9.44 18.08
C GLU A 28 0.17 -9.01 16.88
N GLN A 29 -0.80 -8.13 17.12
CA GLN A 29 -1.66 -7.63 16.04
C GLN A 29 -0.86 -6.76 15.07
N ALA A 30 0.05 -5.94 15.57
CA ALA A 30 0.90 -5.10 14.73
C ALA A 30 1.75 -5.96 13.80
N GLU A 31 2.34 -7.03 14.32
CA GLU A 31 3.14 -7.95 13.51
C GLU A 31 2.29 -8.66 12.46
N THR A 32 1.13 -9.16 12.85
CA THR A 32 0.23 -9.87 11.94
C THR A 32 -0.24 -8.97 10.81
N TYR A 33 -0.68 -7.77 11.16
CA TYR A 33 -1.20 -6.82 10.18
C TYR A 33 -0.12 -6.37 9.20
N THR A 34 1.06 -6.05 9.71
CA THR A 34 2.19 -5.60 8.89
C THR A 34 2.70 -6.73 7.99
N ARG A 35 2.75 -7.95 8.50
CA ARG A 35 3.14 -9.11 7.70
C ARG A 35 2.18 -9.32 6.54
N GLN A 36 0.88 -9.20 6.79
CA GLN A 36 -0.13 -9.35 5.74
C GLN A 36 -0.01 -8.23 4.70
N LEU A 37 0.26 -7.01 5.16
CA LEU A 37 0.48 -5.87 4.27
C LEU A 37 1.64 -6.14 3.31
N TRP A 38 2.79 -6.57 3.85
CA TRP A 38 3.95 -6.88 3.03
C TRP A 38 3.70 -8.05 2.08
N LYS A 39 2.95 -9.04 2.52
CA LYS A 39 2.60 -10.17 1.68
C LYS A 39 1.75 -9.71 0.48
N ASN A 40 0.84 -8.78 0.71
CA ASN A 40 0.03 -8.23 -0.37
C ASN A 40 0.89 -7.42 -1.34
N ILE A 41 1.85 -6.66 -0.84
CA ILE A 41 2.78 -5.91 -1.69
C ILE A 41 3.59 -6.88 -2.56
N GLU A 42 4.08 -7.96 -1.99
CA GLU A 42 4.82 -8.98 -2.72
C GLU A 42 3.97 -9.63 -3.81
N THR A 43 2.71 -9.92 -3.48
CA THR A 43 1.77 -10.47 -4.44
C THR A 43 1.56 -9.54 -5.62
N LEU A 44 1.41 -8.24 -5.34
CA LEU A 44 1.24 -7.25 -6.40
C LEU A 44 2.51 -7.10 -7.26
N ALA A 45 3.69 -7.26 -6.66
CA ALA A 45 4.93 -7.23 -7.43
C ALA A 45 5.03 -8.41 -8.40
N GLU A 46 4.51 -9.57 -8.00
CA GLU A 46 4.46 -10.75 -8.87
C GLU A 46 3.34 -10.65 -9.91
N HIS A 47 2.23 -10.00 -9.56
CA HIS A 47 1.04 -9.88 -10.41
C HIS A 47 0.57 -8.43 -10.46
N PRO A 48 1.32 -7.55 -11.14
CA PRO A 48 1.03 -6.11 -11.07
C PRO A 48 -0.34 -5.68 -11.58
N SER A 49 -0.97 -6.46 -12.44
CA SER A 49 -2.31 -6.12 -12.96
C SER A 49 -3.44 -6.56 -12.04
N LEU A 50 -3.11 -7.17 -10.89
CA LEU A 50 -4.12 -7.65 -9.96
C LEU A 50 -4.96 -6.52 -9.35
N GLY A 51 -4.34 -5.37 -9.08
CA GLY A 51 -5.05 -4.23 -8.56
C GLY A 51 -5.93 -3.56 -9.62
N LYS A 52 -6.99 -2.92 -9.14
CA LYS A 52 -7.94 -2.23 -10.00
C LYS A 52 -7.37 -0.89 -10.45
N GLU A 53 -7.54 -0.55 -11.73
CA GLU A 53 -7.14 0.77 -12.22
C GLU A 53 -7.91 1.87 -11.51
N CYS A 54 -7.21 2.94 -11.15
CA CYS A 54 -7.80 4.12 -10.52
C CYS A 54 -7.28 5.39 -11.18
N SER A 55 -7.47 5.46 -12.51
CA SER A 55 -7.00 6.60 -13.31
C SER A 55 -7.59 7.93 -12.88
N GLU A 56 -8.73 7.91 -12.19
CA GLU A 56 -9.34 9.11 -11.61
C GLU A 56 -8.48 9.73 -10.51
N VAL A 57 -7.59 8.95 -9.89
CA VAL A 57 -6.63 9.48 -8.93
C VAL A 57 -5.43 10.04 -9.69
N ARG A 58 -4.82 9.22 -10.53
CA ARG A 58 -3.73 9.58 -11.42
C ARG A 58 -3.67 8.56 -12.55
N PRO A 59 -3.39 8.99 -13.79
CA PRO A 59 -3.21 8.04 -14.88
C PRO A 59 -2.15 7.00 -14.55
N GLY A 60 -2.48 5.74 -14.80
CA GLY A 60 -1.56 4.63 -14.57
C GLY A 60 -1.52 4.08 -13.15
N TYR A 61 -2.25 4.70 -12.22
CA TYR A 61 -2.30 4.19 -10.86
C TYR A 61 -3.29 3.05 -10.74
N ARG A 62 -2.98 2.14 -9.81
CA ARG A 62 -3.84 1.02 -9.44
C ARG A 62 -4.00 1.00 -7.94
N GLN A 63 -5.07 0.36 -7.47
CA GLN A 63 -5.35 0.22 -6.05
C GLN A 63 -5.70 -1.22 -5.71
N TYR A 64 -5.34 -1.61 -4.49
CA TYR A 64 -5.61 -2.95 -4.01
C TYR A 64 -5.85 -2.91 -2.51
N PRO A 65 -6.95 -3.51 -2.01
CA PRO A 65 -7.23 -3.48 -0.58
C PRO A 65 -6.31 -4.41 0.21
N SER A 66 -5.91 -3.95 1.39
CA SER A 66 -5.13 -4.73 2.33
C SER A 66 -5.63 -4.40 3.73
N GLY A 67 -6.46 -5.29 4.32
CA GLY A 67 -7.11 -5.01 5.59
C GLY A 67 -7.98 -3.77 5.49
N SER A 68 -7.77 -2.83 6.38
CA SER A 68 -8.49 -1.55 6.40
C SER A 68 -7.81 -0.47 5.56
N HIS A 69 -6.77 -0.83 4.82
CA HIS A 69 -5.98 0.11 4.03
C HIS A 69 -6.09 -0.20 2.54
N ILE A 70 -5.73 0.77 1.73
CA ILE A 70 -5.68 0.62 0.29
C ILE A 70 -4.27 0.94 -0.16
N LEU A 71 -3.68 0.01 -0.90
CA LEU A 71 -2.37 0.18 -1.53
C LEU A 71 -2.56 0.88 -2.87
N PHE A 72 -1.97 2.05 -3.03
CA PHE A 72 -1.92 2.76 -4.31
C PHE A 72 -0.55 2.56 -4.91
N TYR A 73 -0.49 2.03 -6.10
CA TYR A 73 0.77 1.71 -6.76
C TYR A 73 0.69 1.93 -8.26
N ARG A 74 1.84 1.93 -8.89
CA ARG A 74 1.94 2.00 -10.35
C ARG A 74 2.94 0.97 -10.83
N LEU A 75 2.80 0.56 -12.08
CA LEU A 75 3.72 -0.37 -12.69
C LEU A 75 5.01 0.35 -13.08
N ILE A 76 6.13 -0.30 -12.83
CA ILE A 76 7.44 0.13 -13.31
C ILE A 76 8.09 -1.05 -14.01
N PRO A 77 9.16 -0.84 -14.77
CA PRO A 77 9.88 -1.98 -15.37
C PRO A 77 10.29 -2.96 -14.26
N ASN A 78 9.91 -4.21 -14.44
CA ASN A 78 10.25 -5.31 -13.54
C ASN A 78 9.67 -5.22 -12.12
N GLY A 79 8.56 -4.48 -11.94
CA GLY A 79 7.98 -4.44 -10.61
C GLY A 79 6.90 -3.39 -10.41
N ILE A 80 6.76 -2.97 -9.16
CA ILE A 80 5.80 -1.94 -8.78
C ILE A 80 6.46 -0.86 -7.92
N ASP A 81 5.88 0.33 -7.98
CA ASP A 81 6.22 1.45 -7.13
C ASP A 81 5.00 1.73 -6.26
N VAL A 82 5.09 1.43 -4.98
CA VAL A 82 4.01 1.69 -4.03
C VAL A 82 4.05 3.17 -3.68
N VAL A 83 3.02 3.90 -4.06
CA VAL A 83 2.99 5.36 -3.98
C VAL A 83 2.45 5.84 -2.65
N ARG A 84 1.35 5.25 -2.17
CA ARG A 84 0.76 5.55 -0.87
C ARG A 84 0.04 4.32 -0.33
N ILE A 85 -0.10 4.28 1.01
CA ILE A 85 -0.91 3.26 1.69
C ILE A 85 -1.82 4.03 2.63
N LEU A 86 -3.09 4.14 2.27
CA LEU A 86 -4.04 5.01 2.98
C LEU A 86 -5.18 4.20 3.58
N HIS A 87 -5.69 4.66 4.72
CA HIS A 87 -6.86 4.03 5.32
C HIS A 87 -8.06 4.19 4.38
N GLU A 88 -8.89 3.16 4.30
CA GLU A 88 -10.03 3.13 3.36
C GLU A 88 -11.04 4.27 3.56
N ARG A 89 -11.07 4.85 4.77
CA ARG A 89 -11.98 5.96 5.09
C ARG A 89 -11.41 7.33 4.81
N MET A 90 -10.14 7.40 4.42
CA MET A 90 -9.53 8.67 4.07
C MET A 90 -10.03 9.17 2.73
N ASP A 91 -10.12 10.49 2.58
CA ASP A 91 -10.33 11.12 1.28
C ASP A 91 -8.98 11.08 0.56
N TYR A 92 -8.71 9.97 -0.11
CA TYR A 92 -7.40 9.72 -0.69
C TYR A 92 -7.03 10.72 -1.78
N GLN A 93 -7.99 11.37 -2.41
CA GLN A 93 -7.68 12.36 -3.45
C GLN A 93 -6.90 13.55 -2.89
N ARG A 94 -7.07 13.86 -1.62
CA ARG A 94 -6.31 14.93 -0.94
C ARG A 94 -4.84 14.58 -0.74
N HIS A 95 -4.49 13.30 -0.82
CA HIS A 95 -3.13 12.82 -0.57
C HIS A 95 -2.30 12.69 -1.85
N PHE A 96 -2.89 13.02 -2.99
CA PHE A 96 -2.22 13.01 -4.28
C PHE A 96 -2.26 14.42 -4.86
N PRO A 97 -1.09 15.05 -5.05
CA PRO A 97 -1.01 16.42 -5.56
C PRO A 97 -1.49 16.55 -6.99
#